data_07456405ed419e9d44701d65fd5cfbd6
#
_entry.id   07456405ed419e9d44701d65fd5cfbd6
#
_cell.length_a   1.000
_cell.length_b   1.000
_cell.length_c   1.000
_cell.angle_alpha   90.00
_cell.angle_beta   90.00
_cell.angle_gamma   90.00
#
_symmetry.space_group_name_H-M   'P 1'
#
loop_
_entity.id
_entity.type
_entity.pdbx_description
1 polymer ?
#
loop_
_entity_poly.entity_id
_entity_poly.type
_entity_poly.pdbx_seq_one_letter_code
_entity_poly.pdbx_strand_id
1 'polypeptide(L)'
;MKILGFDLGDGESAVALLDGESTVEPRMLPLHGRASLLSAVGTKDGHIVVGEEASVLAGTQDARVRFKSRYLVDPAAMGDVRLFAQGVMNELLREEPGLMAQVTRTVVGCPAGWGEGRREQYARLMESAGFPNVSVVPEPRAAFLYARHARGLRIDPALMQRSAMVIDIGSSTTDFAYIVDGHQQELSLFGDTNLGGGLLDEMILSRSIAASPDREALARVMKASPAWKSYCELEARRLKEQYFLSEEKWQAQTLSKQLVVCYDETLMLELALDGAAIGEIVRMPCAALGGRSFAQCLQDALRAAQEVSRGCPPQVVILTGGASRMAFFREACRAAFEGSLLVLCPEPECSIARGLAYAGRVDERLKTFRQEVASIARGEKLQAAVNAHVHELYAPLAQALFEAARESAVETVALWRRGGVDTIRELDALLAQNIERAFASDAVAVRIRDDLRVWTDGLMRELEGEMTDLCMRCGVPPERMSLSGTWVSAGVSGVRLSLASAMGMDVLSGVLGVVLGAVGASICGGGGVALVGAGPAGMIAGAAAGVLLALLGKGEMEKLMRGVKVPVLLRRVVTDGAVKAGVNRQEEAIKRSIVSALADPGNGFSARLAASIAATLGTQLEHMAQSAEMSICA
;
A
#
# COMPACT_ATOMS: atom_id res chain seq x y z
N MET A 1 -0.51 27.50 -4.79
CA MET A 1 0.13 26.66 -3.75
C MET A 1 1.59 26.46 -4.11
N LYS A 2 2.55 26.74 -3.20
CA LYS A 2 3.97 26.48 -3.41
C LYS A 2 4.45 25.38 -2.49
N ILE A 3 5.15 24.39 -3.04
CA ILE A 3 5.61 23.19 -2.33
C ILE A 3 7.13 23.15 -2.41
N LEU A 4 7.78 23.03 -1.25
CA LEU A 4 9.20 22.72 -1.16
C LEU A 4 9.43 21.21 -1.08
N GLY A 5 10.39 20.72 -1.86
CA GLY A 5 10.99 19.41 -1.66
C GLY A 5 12.39 19.58 -1.09
N PHE A 6 12.63 19.14 0.14
CA PHE A 6 13.92 19.24 0.79
C PHE A 6 14.55 17.84 0.95
N ASP A 7 15.56 17.61 0.16
CA ASP A 7 16.43 16.43 0.31
C ASP A 7 17.59 16.78 1.23
N LEU A 8 17.56 16.24 2.45
CA LEU A 8 18.65 16.34 3.39
C LEU A 8 19.44 15.02 3.32
N GLY A 9 20.52 14.99 2.57
CA GLY A 9 21.44 13.86 2.48
C GLY A 9 22.64 14.00 3.42
N ASP A 10 23.38 12.92 3.67
CA ASP A 10 24.63 12.98 4.46
C ASP A 10 25.79 13.62 3.69
N GLY A 11 25.80 13.51 2.38
CA GLY A 11 26.84 14.08 1.54
C GLY A 11 26.48 15.47 1.05
N GLU A 12 25.33 15.61 0.46
CA GLU A 12 24.76 16.85 -0.06
C GLU A 12 23.28 16.96 0.26
N SER A 13 22.83 18.18 0.32
CA SER A 13 21.43 18.54 0.50
C SER A 13 20.98 19.48 -0.60
N ALA A 14 19.72 19.35 -1.01
CA ALA A 14 19.17 20.12 -2.12
C ALA A 14 17.72 20.51 -1.81
N VAL A 15 17.28 21.65 -2.33
CA VAL A 15 15.92 22.16 -2.17
C VAL A 15 15.33 22.47 -3.52
N ALA A 16 14.16 21.93 -3.81
CA ALA A 16 13.39 22.22 -5.01
C ALA A 16 12.07 22.91 -4.67
N LEU A 17 11.62 23.80 -5.55
CA LEU A 17 10.35 24.49 -5.44
C LEU A 17 9.43 24.10 -6.60
N LEU A 18 8.24 23.68 -6.27
CA LEU A 18 7.16 23.44 -7.22
C LEU A 18 6.02 24.43 -6.98
N ASP A 19 5.59 25.09 -8.05
CA ASP A 19 4.29 25.74 -8.07
C ASP A 19 3.21 24.69 -8.36
N GLY A 20 2.28 24.50 -7.41
CA GLY A 20 1.29 23.42 -7.47
C GLY A 20 0.30 23.50 -8.63
N GLU A 21 0.12 24.67 -9.22
CA GLU A 21 -0.75 24.90 -10.38
C GLU A 21 0.01 24.84 -11.71
N SER A 22 1.34 24.86 -11.66
CA SER A 22 2.19 24.84 -12.85
C SER A 22 2.38 23.44 -13.41
N THR A 23 2.44 23.32 -14.73
CA THR A 23 2.90 22.11 -15.45
C THR A 23 4.41 22.07 -15.60
N VAL A 24 5.13 23.07 -15.11
CA VAL A 24 6.60 23.16 -15.16
C VAL A 24 7.20 22.26 -14.11
N GLU A 25 8.38 21.70 -14.43
CA GLU A 25 9.15 20.90 -13.47
C GLU A 25 9.57 21.72 -12.25
N PRO A 26 9.77 21.06 -11.08
CA PRO A 26 10.29 21.72 -9.89
C PRO A 26 11.66 22.38 -10.18
N ARG A 27 11.79 23.67 -9.88
CA ARG A 27 13.06 24.36 -9.99
C ARG A 27 13.91 24.14 -8.76
N MET A 28 15.22 23.98 -8.94
CA MET A 28 16.14 23.96 -7.82
C MET A 28 16.27 25.37 -7.24
N LEU A 29 16.25 25.46 -5.90
CA LEU A 29 16.56 26.70 -5.21
C LEU A 29 18.08 26.78 -5.00
N PRO A 30 18.71 27.92 -5.37
CA PRO A 30 20.14 28.06 -5.15
C PRO A 30 20.46 28.14 -3.65
N LEU A 31 21.48 27.41 -3.26
CA LEU A 31 22.09 27.46 -1.93
C LEU A 31 23.56 27.80 -2.15
N HIS A 32 24.00 28.97 -1.68
CA HIS A 32 25.31 29.53 -2.04
C HIS A 32 25.56 29.57 -3.57
N GLY A 33 24.52 29.86 -4.35
CA GLY A 33 24.59 29.92 -5.83
C GLY A 33 24.68 28.57 -6.54
N ARG A 34 24.51 27.42 -5.83
CA ARG A 34 24.56 26.05 -6.37
C ARG A 34 23.22 25.34 -6.21
N ALA A 35 22.97 24.32 -7.02
CA ALA A 35 21.77 23.48 -6.94
C ALA A 35 21.77 22.54 -5.74
N SER A 36 22.93 22.22 -5.18
CA SER A 36 23.11 21.42 -3.97
C SER A 36 24.13 22.06 -3.04
N LEU A 37 24.04 21.76 -1.75
CA LEU A 37 24.90 22.23 -0.68
C LEU A 37 25.54 21.05 0.03
N LEU A 38 26.84 21.13 0.29
CA LEU A 38 27.51 20.15 1.15
C LEU A 38 26.80 20.06 2.51
N SER A 39 26.46 18.86 2.96
CA SER A 39 25.82 18.63 4.26
C SER A 39 26.83 18.73 5.40
N ALA A 40 27.27 19.96 5.65
CA ALA A 40 28.15 20.33 6.74
C ALA A 40 27.54 21.50 7.51
N VAL A 41 27.67 21.51 8.83
CA VAL A 41 27.20 22.57 9.71
C VAL A 41 28.24 22.88 10.76
N GLY A 42 28.35 24.13 11.12
CA GLY A 42 29.21 24.63 12.18
C GLY A 42 28.78 26.01 12.63
N THR A 43 29.57 26.61 13.52
CA THR A 43 29.36 27.97 13.98
C THR A 43 30.60 28.83 13.68
N LYS A 44 30.36 30.04 13.23
CA LYS A 44 31.39 31.04 12.98
C LYS A 44 30.91 32.39 13.49
N ASP A 45 31.68 33.02 14.36
CA ASP A 45 31.34 34.29 15.02
C ASP A 45 29.92 34.30 15.65
N GLY A 46 29.52 33.14 16.24
CA GLY A 46 28.21 32.95 16.85
C GLY A 46 27.04 32.72 15.89
N HIS A 47 27.29 32.66 14.57
CA HIS A 47 26.30 32.40 13.55
C HIS A 47 26.40 30.98 13.01
N ILE A 48 25.27 30.39 12.66
CA ILE A 48 25.21 29.09 11.98
C ILE A 48 25.74 29.26 10.56
N VAL A 49 26.73 28.46 10.20
CA VAL A 49 27.24 28.34 8.84
C VAL A 49 27.01 26.93 8.32
N VAL A 50 26.70 26.80 7.03
CA VAL A 50 26.42 25.52 6.36
C VAL A 50 27.22 25.38 5.07
N GLY A 51 27.30 24.16 4.58
CA GLY A 51 27.97 23.89 3.31
C GLY A 51 29.48 23.95 3.39
N GLU A 52 30.12 24.40 2.32
CA GLU A 52 31.58 24.47 2.24
C GLU A 52 32.18 25.41 3.29
N GLU A 53 31.49 26.48 3.64
CA GLU A 53 31.94 27.40 4.69
C GLU A 53 32.07 26.71 6.03
N ALA A 54 31.17 25.79 6.37
CA ALA A 54 31.24 24.99 7.58
C ALA A 54 32.39 23.96 7.56
N SER A 55 32.87 23.58 6.36
CA SER A 55 33.94 22.58 6.20
C SER A 55 35.36 23.18 6.17
N VAL A 56 35.49 24.50 6.13
CA VAL A 56 36.77 25.19 6.11
C VAL A 56 37.35 25.17 7.52
N LEU A 57 38.57 24.65 7.68
CA LEU A 57 39.26 24.50 8.98
C LEU A 57 39.51 25.83 9.70
N ALA A 58 39.70 26.93 8.97
CA ALA A 58 40.04 28.21 9.56
C ALA A 58 38.78 29.00 9.98
N GLY A 59 38.59 29.15 11.30
CA GLY A 59 37.56 30.01 11.87
C GLY A 59 36.19 29.38 12.10
N THR A 60 35.96 28.17 11.66
CA THR A 60 34.73 27.43 11.96
C THR A 60 34.90 26.59 13.22
N GLN A 61 33.99 26.77 14.17
CA GLN A 61 33.93 25.97 15.38
C GLN A 61 32.90 24.86 15.20
N ASP A 62 33.17 23.70 15.84
CA ASP A 62 32.23 22.58 15.87
C ASP A 62 31.72 22.11 14.52
N ALA A 63 32.56 22.08 13.48
CA ALA A 63 32.20 21.58 12.16
C ALA A 63 31.77 20.11 12.22
N ARG A 64 30.59 19.81 11.70
CA ARG A 64 29.96 18.47 11.73
C ARG A 64 29.48 18.08 10.34
N VAL A 65 29.71 16.83 9.98
CA VAL A 65 29.30 16.21 8.72
C VAL A 65 28.65 14.86 9.02
N ARG A 66 27.93 14.27 8.07
CA ARG A 66 27.29 12.95 8.16
C ARG A 66 26.38 12.80 9.38
N PHE A 67 25.64 13.83 9.71
CA PHE A 67 24.78 13.86 10.91
C PHE A 67 23.44 13.16 10.70
N LYS A 68 22.97 12.97 9.44
CA LYS A 68 21.70 12.27 9.16
C LYS A 68 21.84 10.77 9.46
N SER A 69 22.88 10.10 8.95
CA SER A 69 23.13 8.69 9.25
C SER A 69 23.42 8.46 10.73
N ARG A 70 24.15 9.40 11.38
CA ARG A 70 24.35 9.37 12.84
C ARG A 70 23.04 9.51 13.61
N TYR A 71 22.12 10.33 13.16
CA TYR A 71 20.79 10.47 13.77
C TYR A 71 20.01 9.14 13.78
N LEU A 72 20.25 8.23 12.84
CA LEU A 72 19.63 6.90 12.81
C LEU A 72 20.02 6.04 14.03
N VAL A 73 21.21 6.26 14.57
CA VAL A 73 21.83 5.44 15.61
C VAL A 73 21.89 6.16 16.95
N ASP A 74 22.13 7.48 16.93
CA ASP A 74 22.34 8.33 18.11
C ASP A 74 21.36 9.51 18.13
N PRO A 75 20.37 9.52 19.03
CA PRO A 75 19.45 10.64 19.19
C PRO A 75 20.13 11.99 19.50
N ALA A 76 21.36 12.00 20.04
CA ALA A 76 22.10 13.23 20.29
C ALA A 76 22.44 13.98 18.99
N ALA A 77 22.56 13.27 17.87
CA ALA A 77 22.75 13.85 16.54
C ALA A 77 21.51 14.64 16.01
N MET A 78 20.36 14.53 16.68
CA MET A 78 19.18 15.35 16.35
C MET A 78 19.45 16.85 16.36
N GLY A 79 20.29 17.30 17.31
CA GLY A 79 20.69 18.70 17.40
C GLY A 79 21.43 19.19 16.16
N ASP A 80 22.30 18.35 15.61
CA ASP A 80 23.08 18.66 14.40
C ASP A 80 22.20 18.76 13.17
N VAL A 81 21.25 17.81 13.02
CA VAL A 81 20.24 17.82 11.92
C VAL A 81 19.40 19.09 11.99
N ARG A 82 18.92 19.47 13.18
CA ARG A 82 18.14 20.69 13.37
C ARG A 82 18.97 21.93 13.05
N LEU A 83 20.21 21.99 13.52
CA LEU A 83 21.09 23.14 13.31
C LEU A 83 21.39 23.33 11.81
N PHE A 84 21.65 22.24 11.09
CA PHE A 84 21.83 22.29 9.64
C PHE A 84 20.56 22.73 8.92
N ALA A 85 19.41 22.17 9.25
CA ALA A 85 18.12 22.55 8.67
C ALA A 85 17.81 24.03 8.90
N GLN A 86 18.12 24.56 10.10
CA GLN A 86 18.00 25.98 10.42
C GLN A 86 18.96 26.84 9.59
N GLY A 87 20.20 26.36 9.38
CA GLY A 87 21.16 27.05 8.50
C GLY A 87 20.67 27.11 7.04
N VAL A 88 20.13 25.99 6.51
CA VAL A 88 19.53 25.95 5.17
C VAL A 88 18.34 26.92 5.08
N MET A 89 17.49 26.97 6.11
CA MET A 89 16.37 27.93 6.15
C MET A 89 16.87 29.37 6.08
N ASN A 90 17.93 29.71 6.83
CA ASN A 90 18.52 31.05 6.80
C ASN A 90 19.05 31.40 5.40
N GLU A 91 19.67 30.44 4.71
CA GLU A 91 20.13 30.63 3.33
C GLU A 91 18.96 30.86 2.36
N LEU A 92 17.89 30.09 2.47
CA LEU A 92 16.67 30.28 1.64
C LEU A 92 16.05 31.66 1.86
N LEU A 93 15.99 32.13 3.10
CA LEU A 93 15.48 33.47 3.43
C LEU A 93 16.39 34.59 2.86
N ARG A 94 17.69 34.36 2.77
CA ARG A 94 18.66 35.30 2.24
C ARG A 94 18.62 35.34 0.71
N GLU A 95 18.57 34.16 0.05
CA GLU A 95 18.64 34.07 -1.42
C GLU A 95 17.30 34.45 -2.09
N GLU A 96 16.18 34.09 -1.48
CA GLU A 96 14.84 34.39 -1.99
C GLU A 96 13.94 35.04 -0.92
N PRO A 97 14.11 36.31 -0.59
CA PRO A 97 13.30 37.00 0.40
C PRO A 97 11.81 36.96 0.08
N GLY A 98 10.99 36.57 1.06
CA GLY A 98 9.54 36.47 0.92
C GLY A 98 9.01 35.16 0.29
N LEU A 99 9.89 34.28 -0.20
CA LEU A 99 9.46 32.99 -0.74
C LEU A 99 8.77 32.14 0.34
N MET A 100 9.36 32.06 1.54
CA MET A 100 8.85 31.21 2.62
C MET A 100 7.45 31.57 3.09
N ALA A 101 7.06 32.86 2.97
CA ALA A 101 5.68 33.29 3.25
C ALA A 101 4.65 32.75 2.24
N GLN A 102 5.08 32.29 1.07
CA GLN A 102 4.24 31.73 0.01
C GLN A 102 4.25 30.20 0.00
N VAL A 103 5.19 29.57 0.73
CA VAL A 103 5.29 28.11 0.83
C VAL A 103 4.17 27.60 1.73
N THR A 104 3.35 26.73 1.17
CA THR A 104 2.21 26.14 1.87
C THR A 104 2.54 24.80 2.50
N ARG A 105 3.56 24.11 1.97
CA ARG A 105 3.97 22.78 2.42
C ARG A 105 5.45 22.52 2.13
N THR A 106 6.10 21.82 3.05
CA THR A 106 7.45 21.28 2.85
C THR A 106 7.40 19.76 2.90
N VAL A 107 8.06 19.10 1.95
CA VAL A 107 8.21 17.65 1.91
C VAL A 107 9.68 17.32 2.08
N VAL A 108 10.00 16.48 3.07
CA VAL A 108 11.38 16.11 3.42
C VAL A 108 11.59 14.62 3.17
N GLY A 109 12.76 14.27 2.62
CA GLY A 109 13.14 12.88 2.33
C GLY A 109 13.60 12.10 3.55
N CYS A 110 13.22 10.83 3.61
CA CYS A 110 13.75 9.89 4.60
C CYS A 110 14.10 8.54 3.96
N PRO A 111 15.00 7.74 4.59
CA PRO A 111 15.22 6.35 4.19
C PRO A 111 13.93 5.52 4.19
N ALA A 112 13.84 4.53 3.29
CA ALA A 112 12.65 3.70 3.13
C ALA A 112 12.22 2.96 4.42
N GLY A 113 13.18 2.53 5.24
CA GLY A 113 12.94 1.76 6.46
C GLY A 113 12.43 2.56 7.68
N TRP A 114 12.16 3.87 7.57
CA TRP A 114 11.67 4.64 8.72
C TRP A 114 10.20 4.39 9.00
N GLY A 115 9.89 3.94 10.22
CA GLY A 115 8.50 3.81 10.71
C GLY A 115 7.83 5.18 10.95
N GLU A 116 6.51 5.15 11.08
CA GLU A 116 5.67 6.36 11.22
C GLU A 116 6.10 7.28 12.36
N GLY A 117 6.32 6.74 13.55
CA GLY A 117 6.73 7.54 14.72
C GLY A 117 8.06 8.31 14.51
N ARG A 118 9.01 7.72 13.77
CA ARG A 118 10.27 8.40 13.43
C ARG A 118 10.04 9.50 12.39
N ARG A 119 9.19 9.25 11.40
CA ARG A 119 8.82 10.27 10.40
C ARG A 119 8.14 11.47 11.06
N GLU A 120 7.23 11.24 12.00
CA GLU A 120 6.60 12.33 12.75
C GLU A 120 7.59 13.13 13.59
N GLN A 121 8.52 12.45 14.27
CA GLN A 121 9.57 13.11 15.04
C GLN A 121 10.45 13.98 14.15
N TYR A 122 10.80 13.47 12.97
CA TYR A 122 11.61 14.19 11.99
C TYR A 122 10.86 15.38 11.40
N ALA A 123 9.56 15.25 11.12
CA ALA A 123 8.72 16.36 10.68
C ALA A 123 8.72 17.51 11.72
N ARG A 124 8.46 17.17 12.99
CA ARG A 124 8.49 18.17 14.10
C ARG A 124 9.85 18.84 14.25
N LEU A 125 10.94 18.09 14.02
CA LEU A 125 12.30 18.64 14.04
C LEU A 125 12.47 19.69 12.93
N MET A 126 12.04 19.39 11.70
CA MET A 126 12.12 20.33 10.57
C MET A 126 11.23 21.56 10.76
N GLU A 127 10.02 21.38 11.32
CA GLU A 127 9.15 22.49 11.71
C GLU A 127 9.82 23.40 12.74
N SER A 128 10.52 22.82 13.73
CA SER A 128 11.29 23.57 14.72
C SER A 128 12.47 24.36 14.12
N ALA A 129 12.95 23.96 12.94
CA ALA A 129 13.96 24.67 12.16
C ALA A 129 13.37 25.78 11.25
N GLY A 130 12.04 25.95 11.23
CA GLY A 130 11.34 27.01 10.52
C GLY A 130 10.66 26.58 9.20
N PHE A 131 10.71 25.32 8.82
CA PHE A 131 10.03 24.82 7.62
C PHE A 131 8.51 24.70 7.87
N PRO A 132 7.64 25.26 7.00
CA PRO A 132 6.20 25.23 7.20
C PRO A 132 5.59 23.89 6.81
N ASN A 133 4.64 23.39 7.62
CA ASN A 133 3.75 22.26 7.32
C ASN A 133 4.51 21.07 6.72
N VAL A 134 5.39 20.46 7.52
CA VAL A 134 6.32 19.42 7.08
C VAL A 134 5.63 18.07 6.98
N SER A 135 5.84 17.39 5.87
CA SER A 135 5.56 15.97 5.69
C SER A 135 6.83 15.22 5.28
N VAL A 136 6.91 13.95 5.68
CA VAL A 136 8.10 13.11 5.44
C VAL A 136 7.74 11.98 4.48
N VAL A 137 8.52 11.85 3.42
CA VAL A 137 8.29 10.89 2.33
C VAL A 137 9.54 10.05 2.11
N PRO A 138 9.43 8.73 1.88
CA PRO A 138 10.58 7.89 1.51
C PRO A 138 11.27 8.37 0.23
N GLU A 139 12.60 8.48 0.27
CA GLU A 139 13.42 8.93 -0.86
C GLU A 139 13.20 8.10 -2.15
N PRO A 140 13.06 6.77 -2.10
CA PRO A 140 12.77 6.00 -3.32
C PRO A 140 11.41 6.32 -3.95
N ARG A 141 10.39 6.69 -3.15
CA ARG A 141 9.10 7.16 -3.66
C ARG A 141 9.28 8.50 -4.41
N ALA A 142 10.07 9.40 -3.84
CA ALA A 142 10.39 10.66 -4.49
C ALA A 142 11.13 10.44 -5.81
N ALA A 143 12.14 9.57 -5.83
CA ALA A 143 12.87 9.21 -7.04
C ALA A 143 11.97 8.64 -8.14
N PHE A 144 11.05 7.75 -7.78
CA PHE A 144 10.07 7.19 -8.71
C PHE A 144 9.16 8.27 -9.31
N LEU A 145 8.64 9.16 -8.49
CA LEU A 145 7.80 10.27 -8.94
C LEU A 145 8.58 11.21 -9.86
N TYR A 146 9.83 11.52 -9.53
CA TYR A 146 10.68 12.31 -10.42
C TYR A 146 10.87 11.60 -11.77
N ALA A 147 11.28 10.33 -11.77
CA ALA A 147 11.50 9.58 -13.00
C ALA A 147 10.24 9.49 -13.88
N ARG A 148 9.07 9.42 -13.27
CA ARG A 148 7.77 9.39 -13.97
C ARG A 148 7.41 10.72 -14.64
N HIS A 149 7.81 11.85 -14.04
CA HIS A 149 7.37 13.18 -14.47
C HIS A 149 8.45 14.03 -15.13
N ALA A 150 9.73 13.64 -15.02
CA ALA A 150 10.84 14.35 -15.61
C ALA A 150 10.77 14.30 -17.14
N ARG A 151 10.68 15.48 -17.78
CA ARG A 151 10.58 15.61 -19.24
C ARG A 151 11.79 15.08 -20.00
N GLY A 152 12.95 15.01 -19.32
CA GLY A 152 14.19 14.49 -19.88
C GLY A 152 14.24 12.95 -19.95
N LEU A 153 13.34 12.27 -19.24
CA LEU A 153 13.27 10.79 -19.20
C LEU A 153 12.07 10.33 -20.05
N ARG A 154 12.37 9.76 -21.21
CA ARG A 154 11.35 9.16 -22.09
C ARG A 154 11.12 7.71 -21.70
N ILE A 155 10.52 7.47 -20.54
CA ILE A 155 10.11 6.14 -20.10
C ILE A 155 8.63 5.99 -20.39
N ASP A 156 8.24 4.86 -20.99
CA ASP A 156 6.82 4.54 -21.15
C ASP A 156 6.18 4.39 -19.76
N PRO A 157 5.17 5.22 -19.43
CA PRO A 157 4.47 5.14 -18.14
C PRO A 157 3.87 3.75 -17.86
N ALA A 158 3.47 3.01 -18.90
CA ALA A 158 2.92 1.68 -18.77
C ALA A 158 3.96 0.68 -18.25
N LEU A 159 5.22 0.78 -18.69
CA LEU A 159 6.32 -0.05 -18.18
C LEU A 159 6.58 0.23 -16.69
N MET A 160 6.66 1.52 -16.33
CA MET A 160 6.87 1.92 -14.93
C MET A 160 5.74 1.46 -14.01
N GLN A 161 4.51 1.47 -14.52
CA GLN A 161 3.34 1.09 -13.76
C GLN A 161 3.26 -0.40 -13.51
N ARG A 162 3.68 -1.22 -14.48
CA ARG A 162 3.63 -2.68 -14.38
C ARG A 162 4.62 -3.22 -13.35
N SER A 163 5.90 -2.88 -13.49
CA SER A 163 6.91 -3.21 -12.47
C SER A 163 8.14 -2.33 -12.63
N ALA A 164 8.56 -1.69 -11.54
CA ALA A 164 9.74 -0.85 -11.50
C ALA A 164 10.54 -1.11 -10.21
N MET A 165 11.87 -1.04 -10.33
CA MET A 165 12.79 -1.03 -9.20
C MET A 165 13.48 0.33 -9.15
N VAL A 166 13.43 1.00 -8.02
CA VAL A 166 14.22 2.21 -7.77
C VAL A 166 15.41 1.80 -6.90
N ILE A 167 16.61 2.20 -7.30
CA ILE A 167 17.83 2.00 -6.54
C ILE A 167 18.44 3.38 -6.31
N ASP A 168 18.35 3.86 -5.07
CA ASP A 168 18.94 5.11 -4.64
C ASP A 168 20.31 4.85 -4.01
N ILE A 169 21.34 5.34 -4.68
CA ILE A 169 22.73 5.13 -4.25
C ILE A 169 23.27 6.48 -3.75
N GLY A 170 23.06 6.69 -2.48
CA GLY A 170 23.43 7.91 -1.78
C GLY A 170 24.90 7.95 -1.31
N SER A 171 25.20 8.91 -0.46
CA SER A 171 26.52 9.01 0.20
C SER A 171 26.69 7.95 1.31
N SER A 172 25.65 7.67 2.08
CA SER A 172 25.74 6.77 3.25
C SER A 172 25.02 5.44 3.03
N THR A 173 23.96 5.41 2.23
CA THR A 173 23.08 4.24 2.04
C THR A 173 22.87 3.91 0.58
N THR A 174 22.49 2.65 0.34
CA THR A 174 21.87 2.22 -0.90
C THR A 174 20.48 1.71 -0.55
N ASP A 175 19.45 2.41 -1.01
CA ASP A 175 18.05 2.11 -0.74
C ASP A 175 17.36 1.56 -1.98
N PHE A 176 16.44 0.61 -1.74
CA PHE A 176 15.67 -0.03 -2.80
C PHE A 176 14.17 0.21 -2.59
N ALA A 177 13.43 0.43 -3.67
CA ALA A 177 11.98 0.34 -3.68
C ALA A 177 11.53 -0.44 -4.90
N TYR A 178 10.63 -1.38 -4.67
CA TYR A 178 10.04 -2.22 -5.71
C TYR A 178 8.55 -1.91 -5.84
N ILE A 179 8.11 -1.65 -7.06
CA ILE A 179 6.77 -1.21 -7.40
C ILE A 179 6.18 -2.22 -8.38
N VAL A 180 4.98 -2.73 -8.09
CA VAL A 180 4.23 -3.65 -8.96
C VAL A 180 2.81 -3.14 -9.07
N ASP A 181 2.31 -3.02 -10.29
CA ASP A 181 0.96 -2.51 -10.60
C ASP A 181 0.64 -1.17 -9.93
N GLY A 182 1.67 -0.32 -9.83
CA GLY A 182 1.57 1.00 -9.20
C GLY A 182 1.56 1.00 -7.67
N HIS A 183 1.79 -0.15 -7.02
CA HIS A 183 1.88 -0.27 -5.57
C HIS A 183 3.31 -0.55 -5.12
N GLN A 184 3.82 0.26 -4.19
CA GLN A 184 5.10 -0.02 -3.57
C GLN A 184 4.96 -1.25 -2.67
N GLN A 185 5.80 -2.25 -2.93
CA GLN A 185 5.89 -3.44 -2.08
C GLN A 185 6.75 -3.12 -0.85
N GLU A 186 6.33 -3.58 0.31
CA GLU A 186 7.15 -3.47 1.52
C GLU A 186 8.39 -4.37 1.39
N LEU A 187 9.54 -3.75 1.16
CA LEU A 187 10.83 -4.42 1.17
C LEU A 187 11.44 -4.25 2.57
N SER A 188 11.09 -5.12 3.49
CA SER A 188 11.53 -5.06 4.89
C SER A 188 13.03 -5.29 5.13
N LEU A 189 13.84 -5.48 4.08
CA LEU A 189 15.22 -5.96 4.19
C LEU A 189 16.28 -5.10 3.50
N PHE A 190 15.95 -3.93 2.94
CA PHE A 190 16.87 -3.25 2.03
C PHE A 190 17.18 -1.81 2.41
N GLY A 191 18.33 -1.63 2.90
CA GLY A 191 19.13 -0.46 3.14
C GLY A 191 20.37 -0.91 3.91
N ASP A 192 21.48 -1.21 3.23
CA ASP A 192 22.74 -1.34 3.95
C ASP A 192 23.18 0.08 4.33
N THR A 193 23.12 0.39 5.62
CA THR A 193 23.42 1.71 6.18
C THR A 193 24.86 2.18 5.96
N ASN A 194 25.71 1.33 5.35
CA ASN A 194 27.11 1.65 5.10
C ASN A 194 27.50 1.47 3.63
N LEU A 195 26.57 1.05 2.75
CA LEU A 195 26.85 0.84 1.35
C LEU A 195 26.54 2.11 0.54
N GLY A 196 27.41 3.09 0.62
CA GLY A 196 27.26 4.37 -0.06
C GLY A 196 28.58 4.97 -0.53
N GLY A 197 28.49 6.03 -1.35
CA GLY A 197 29.66 6.70 -1.94
C GLY A 197 30.63 7.27 -0.92
N GLY A 198 30.17 7.62 0.28
CA GLY A 198 31.01 8.16 1.35
C GLY A 198 31.91 7.12 2.01
N LEU A 199 31.55 5.83 1.98
CA LEU A 199 32.46 4.79 2.43
C LEU A 199 33.67 4.70 1.48
N LEU A 200 33.46 4.90 0.17
CA LEU A 200 34.56 4.95 -0.79
C LEU A 200 35.50 6.13 -0.53
N ASP A 201 34.97 7.29 -0.08
CA ASP A 201 35.79 8.45 0.30
C ASP A 201 36.72 8.11 1.48
N GLU A 202 36.21 7.42 2.50
CA GLU A 202 37.01 6.93 3.62
C GLU A 202 38.08 5.91 3.18
N MET A 203 37.71 5.02 2.26
CA MET A 203 38.63 4.00 1.76
C MET A 203 39.75 4.63 0.90
N ILE A 204 39.42 5.64 0.08
CA ILE A 204 40.40 6.43 -0.69
C ILE A 204 41.38 7.12 0.27
N LEU A 205 40.87 7.81 1.29
CA LEU A 205 41.70 8.46 2.29
C LEU A 205 42.61 7.46 3.04
N SER A 206 42.03 6.36 3.49
CA SER A 206 42.76 5.32 4.24
C SER A 206 43.89 4.70 3.41
N ARG A 207 43.60 4.42 2.12
CA ARG A 207 44.59 3.90 1.16
C ARG A 207 45.73 4.92 0.94
N SER A 208 45.36 6.19 0.75
CA SER A 208 46.34 7.26 0.53
C SER A 208 47.23 7.49 1.75
N ILE A 209 46.67 7.44 2.96
CA ILE A 209 47.45 7.48 4.20
C ILE A 209 48.41 6.29 4.29
N ALA A 210 47.93 5.07 4.02
CA ALA A 210 48.76 3.86 4.08
C ALA A 210 49.93 3.88 3.08
N ALA A 211 49.78 4.53 1.94
CA ALA A 211 50.79 4.71 0.91
C ALA A 211 51.78 5.84 1.22
N SER A 212 51.48 6.73 2.18
CA SER A 212 52.31 7.89 2.51
C SER A 212 53.56 7.47 3.33
N PRO A 213 54.72 8.12 3.10
CA PRO A 213 55.87 8.02 3.98
C PRO A 213 55.54 8.41 5.43
N ASP A 214 54.64 9.39 5.61
CA ASP A 214 54.23 9.93 6.91
C ASP A 214 53.01 9.24 7.51
N ARG A 215 52.74 8.00 7.13
CA ARG A 215 51.49 7.25 7.44
C ARG A 215 51.13 7.24 8.93
N GLU A 216 52.14 7.07 9.82
CA GLU A 216 51.91 7.01 11.27
C GLU A 216 51.54 8.38 11.85
N ALA A 217 52.19 9.45 11.39
CA ALA A 217 51.90 10.82 11.78
C ALA A 217 50.51 11.24 11.28
N LEU A 218 50.20 10.99 10.01
CA LEU A 218 48.89 11.24 9.42
C LEU A 218 47.78 10.48 10.16
N ALA A 219 47.97 9.20 10.46
CA ALA A 219 46.99 8.40 11.20
C ALA A 219 46.73 8.98 12.62
N ARG A 220 47.78 9.47 13.31
CA ARG A 220 47.65 10.16 14.61
C ARG A 220 46.79 11.44 14.47
N VAL A 221 47.11 12.27 13.45
CA VAL A 221 46.33 13.50 13.20
C VAL A 221 44.87 13.21 12.92
N MET A 222 44.56 12.23 12.04
CA MET A 222 43.16 11.86 11.71
C MET A 222 42.38 11.37 12.95
N LYS A 223 43.08 10.70 13.88
CA LYS A 223 42.48 10.26 15.15
C LYS A 223 42.32 11.42 16.16
N ALA A 224 43.26 12.35 16.20
CA ALA A 224 43.29 13.45 17.17
C ALA A 224 42.38 14.62 16.75
N SER A 225 42.20 14.85 15.44
CA SER A 225 41.43 15.97 14.89
C SER A 225 40.35 15.50 13.94
N PRO A 226 39.07 15.40 14.40
CA PRO A 226 37.94 15.13 13.53
C PRO A 226 37.79 16.15 12.39
N ALA A 227 38.19 17.40 12.61
CA ALA A 227 38.15 18.44 11.58
C ALA A 227 39.10 18.16 10.41
N TRP A 228 40.36 17.78 10.71
CA TRP A 228 41.31 17.38 9.68
C TRP A 228 40.88 16.12 8.95
N LYS A 229 40.32 15.12 9.67
CA LYS A 229 39.76 13.92 9.06
C LYS A 229 38.67 14.29 8.09
N SER A 230 37.66 15.09 8.51
CA SER A 230 36.52 15.51 7.66
C SER A 230 36.99 16.30 6.45
N TYR A 231 37.98 17.17 6.60
CA TYR A 231 38.55 17.92 5.46
C TYR A 231 39.22 16.99 4.44
N CYS A 232 40.04 16.07 4.89
CA CYS A 232 40.71 15.11 3.99
C CYS A 232 39.71 14.15 3.31
N GLU A 233 38.64 13.74 4.00
CA GLU A 233 37.54 12.96 3.43
C GLU A 233 36.78 13.77 2.37
N LEU A 234 36.53 15.07 2.61
CA LEU A 234 35.92 15.93 1.62
C LEU A 234 36.78 16.07 0.35
N GLU A 235 38.10 16.21 0.52
CA GLU A 235 39.02 16.27 -0.60
C GLU A 235 39.13 14.93 -1.36
N ALA A 236 39.08 13.80 -0.65
CA ALA A 236 38.97 12.47 -1.26
C ALA A 236 37.66 12.31 -2.06
N ARG A 237 36.54 12.82 -1.51
CA ARG A 237 35.26 12.89 -2.24
C ARG A 237 35.36 13.71 -3.52
N ARG A 238 35.93 14.92 -3.45
CA ARG A 238 36.11 15.78 -4.62
C ARG A 238 36.96 15.10 -5.70
N LEU A 239 38.03 14.42 -5.29
CA LEU A 239 38.86 13.65 -6.18
C LEU A 239 38.09 12.50 -6.84
N LYS A 240 37.30 11.75 -6.06
CA LYS A 240 36.42 10.68 -6.54
C LYS A 240 35.40 11.22 -7.56
N GLU A 241 34.72 12.31 -7.24
CA GLU A 241 33.75 12.92 -8.14
C GLU A 241 34.39 13.37 -9.46
N GLN A 242 35.56 14.01 -9.39
CA GLN A 242 36.33 14.39 -10.58
C GLN A 242 36.77 13.17 -11.41
N TYR A 243 37.14 12.08 -10.77
CA TYR A 243 37.48 10.82 -11.44
C TYR A 243 36.30 10.28 -12.22
N PHE A 244 35.13 10.13 -11.60
CA PHE A 244 33.93 9.53 -12.23
C PHE A 244 33.24 10.46 -13.23
N LEU A 245 33.43 11.76 -13.16
CA LEU A 245 32.99 12.69 -14.20
C LEU A 245 33.73 12.50 -15.55
N SER A 246 34.95 11.94 -15.54
CA SER A 246 35.77 11.70 -16.72
C SER A 246 36.52 10.36 -16.58
N GLU A 247 35.81 9.32 -16.22
CA GLU A 247 36.36 8.00 -15.84
C GLU A 247 37.24 7.42 -16.95
N GLU A 248 36.83 7.49 -18.22
CA GLU A 248 37.60 6.99 -19.36
C GLU A 248 38.99 7.61 -19.42
N LYS A 249 39.12 8.91 -19.11
CA LYS A 249 40.42 9.60 -19.07
C LYS A 249 41.30 9.07 -17.97
N TRP A 250 40.71 8.85 -16.77
CA TRP A 250 41.45 8.54 -15.56
C TRP A 250 41.65 7.02 -15.34
N GLN A 251 41.05 6.18 -16.17
CA GLN A 251 41.34 4.73 -16.16
C GLN A 251 42.82 4.42 -16.53
N ALA A 252 43.41 5.19 -17.40
CA ALA A 252 44.78 5.00 -17.87
C ALA A 252 45.79 6.03 -17.31
N GLN A 253 45.31 7.02 -16.59
CA GLN A 253 46.10 8.10 -15.99
C GLN A 253 45.76 8.25 -14.52
N THR A 254 46.76 8.59 -13.70
CA THR A 254 46.52 8.86 -12.27
C THR A 254 46.05 10.29 -12.09
N LEU A 255 44.86 10.47 -11.46
CA LEU A 255 44.38 11.71 -10.95
C LEU A 255 44.91 11.89 -9.51
N SER A 256 45.68 12.93 -9.23
CA SER A 256 46.19 13.15 -7.88
C SER A 256 45.98 14.58 -7.38
N LYS A 257 45.98 14.71 -6.06
CA LYS A 257 45.88 15.97 -5.34
C LYS A 257 46.77 15.92 -4.09
N GLN A 258 47.64 16.89 -3.93
CA GLN A 258 48.43 17.04 -2.73
C GLN A 258 47.72 17.92 -1.71
N LEU A 259 47.70 17.48 -0.45
CA LEU A 259 47.14 18.21 0.69
C LEU A 259 48.27 18.48 1.69
N VAL A 260 48.25 19.69 2.25
CA VAL A 260 49.13 20.06 3.34
C VAL A 260 48.33 19.98 4.64
N VAL A 261 48.70 19.07 5.51
CA VAL A 261 48.06 18.84 6.81
C VAL A 261 48.91 19.48 7.90
N CYS A 262 48.46 20.61 8.44
CA CYS A 262 49.15 21.34 9.51
C CYS A 262 48.44 21.10 10.84
N TYR A 263 49.04 20.30 11.72
CA TYR A 263 48.54 20.05 13.06
C TYR A 263 49.66 20.32 14.07
N ASP A 264 50.34 19.36 14.61
CA ASP A 264 51.55 19.58 15.45
C ASP A 264 52.79 19.77 14.56
N GLU A 265 52.77 19.23 13.39
CA GLU A 265 53.79 19.31 12.33
C GLU A 265 53.16 19.49 10.96
N THR A 266 53.93 19.86 9.98
CA THR A 266 53.47 19.99 8.60
C THR A 266 53.71 18.67 7.86
N LEU A 267 52.61 18.00 7.45
CA LEU A 267 52.63 16.71 6.76
C LEU A 267 52.09 16.85 5.34
N MET A 268 52.61 16.05 4.42
CA MET A 268 52.13 15.99 3.05
C MET A 268 51.33 14.71 2.85
N LEU A 269 50.08 14.88 2.37
CA LEU A 269 49.24 13.76 1.99
C LEU A 269 48.89 13.85 0.48
N GLU A 270 49.26 12.84 -0.29
CA GLU A 270 48.83 12.73 -1.66
C GLU A 270 47.62 11.80 -1.78
N LEU A 271 46.51 12.33 -2.28
CA LEU A 271 45.36 11.55 -2.70
C LEU A 271 45.55 11.20 -4.18
N ALA A 272 45.44 9.91 -4.54
CA ALA A 272 45.64 9.47 -5.91
C ALA A 272 44.67 8.38 -6.31
N LEU A 273 44.06 8.53 -7.49
CA LEU A 273 43.12 7.60 -8.09
C LEU A 273 43.43 7.32 -9.57
N ASP A 274 43.35 6.06 -9.94
CA ASP A 274 43.31 5.55 -11.31
C ASP A 274 42.41 4.29 -11.36
N GLY A 275 42.24 3.67 -12.50
CA GLY A 275 41.40 2.49 -12.65
C GLY A 275 41.86 1.28 -11.79
N ALA A 276 43.17 1.13 -11.56
CA ALA A 276 43.69 0.08 -10.68
C ALA A 276 43.37 0.34 -9.23
N ALA A 277 43.54 1.59 -8.78
CA ALA A 277 43.21 2.02 -7.41
C ALA A 277 41.72 1.85 -7.09
N ILE A 278 40.81 2.25 -7.98
CA ILE A 278 39.36 2.03 -7.82
C ILE A 278 39.04 0.53 -7.77
N GLY A 279 39.61 -0.27 -8.68
CA GLY A 279 39.42 -1.72 -8.68
C GLY A 279 39.93 -2.42 -7.41
N GLU A 280 41.00 -1.91 -6.80
CA GLU A 280 41.50 -2.37 -5.50
C GLU A 280 40.55 -1.96 -4.37
N ILE A 281 40.18 -0.68 -4.29
CA ILE A 281 39.31 -0.11 -3.24
C ILE A 281 38.00 -0.86 -3.15
N VAL A 282 37.30 -1.11 -4.26
CA VAL A 282 35.99 -1.78 -4.23
C VAL A 282 36.06 -3.26 -3.85
N ARG A 283 37.24 -3.90 -3.95
CA ARG A 283 37.45 -5.33 -3.63
C ARG A 283 38.15 -5.56 -2.28
N MET A 284 38.78 -4.55 -1.68
CA MET A 284 39.44 -4.72 -0.38
C MET A 284 38.44 -4.92 0.76
N PRO A 285 38.75 -5.78 1.74
CA PRO A 285 37.91 -5.93 2.93
C PRO A 285 37.77 -4.64 3.72
N CYS A 286 36.56 -4.31 4.17
CA CYS A 286 36.28 -3.12 4.94
C CYS A 286 35.64 -3.46 6.29
N ALA A 287 36.16 -2.92 7.37
CA ALA A 287 35.65 -3.17 8.72
C ALA A 287 34.21 -2.67 8.88
N ALA A 288 33.84 -1.54 8.25
CA ALA A 288 32.49 -0.99 8.27
C ALA A 288 31.45 -1.93 7.61
N LEU A 289 31.90 -2.85 6.75
CA LEU A 289 31.08 -3.87 6.09
C LEU A 289 31.26 -5.27 6.70
N GLY A 290 31.68 -5.34 7.95
CA GLY A 290 31.91 -6.63 8.64
C GLY A 290 33.03 -7.47 8.02
N GLY A 291 34.07 -6.85 7.44
CA GLY A 291 35.20 -7.52 6.80
C GLY A 291 34.93 -7.97 5.36
N ARG A 292 33.76 -7.70 4.80
CA ARG A 292 33.44 -7.92 3.38
C ARG A 292 33.91 -6.74 2.53
N SER A 293 34.07 -6.95 1.23
CA SER A 293 34.37 -5.86 0.30
C SER A 293 33.10 -5.11 -0.12
N PHE A 294 33.28 -3.88 -0.59
CA PHE A 294 32.18 -3.08 -1.16
C PHE A 294 31.47 -3.83 -2.31
N ALA A 295 32.25 -4.42 -3.22
CA ALA A 295 31.70 -5.17 -4.36
C ALA A 295 30.88 -6.39 -3.90
N GLN A 296 31.33 -7.12 -2.87
CA GLN A 296 30.56 -8.26 -2.31
C GLN A 296 29.25 -7.80 -1.72
N CYS A 297 29.23 -6.75 -0.90
CA CYS A 297 28.01 -6.23 -0.30
C CYS A 297 27.03 -5.71 -1.35
N LEU A 298 27.52 -5.03 -2.38
CA LEU A 298 26.66 -4.58 -3.49
C LEU A 298 26.04 -5.76 -4.24
N GLN A 299 26.83 -6.80 -4.54
CA GLN A 299 26.32 -8.00 -5.21
C GLN A 299 25.26 -8.72 -4.36
N ASP A 300 25.47 -8.82 -3.04
CA ASP A 300 24.53 -9.45 -2.14
C ASP A 300 23.22 -8.64 -2.05
N ALA A 301 23.30 -7.32 -2.00
CA ALA A 301 22.12 -6.43 -2.00
C ALA A 301 21.32 -6.57 -3.32
N LEU A 302 22.01 -6.56 -4.47
CA LEU A 302 21.36 -6.73 -5.75
C LEU A 302 20.74 -8.12 -5.93
N ARG A 303 21.42 -9.19 -5.45
CA ARG A 303 20.87 -10.56 -5.47
C ARG A 303 19.62 -10.67 -4.60
N ALA A 304 19.62 -10.04 -3.44
CA ALA A 304 18.45 -10.01 -2.58
C ALA A 304 17.28 -9.26 -3.25
N ALA A 305 17.54 -8.15 -3.95
CA ALA A 305 16.52 -7.44 -4.73
C ALA A 305 15.96 -8.29 -5.89
N GLN A 306 16.81 -9.06 -6.59
CA GLN A 306 16.38 -10.03 -7.61
C GLN A 306 15.46 -11.11 -7.02
N GLU A 307 15.81 -11.65 -5.85
CA GLU A 307 15.03 -12.71 -5.20
C GLU A 307 13.61 -12.23 -4.88
N VAL A 308 13.47 -11.04 -4.30
CA VAL A 308 12.16 -10.44 -3.98
C VAL A 308 11.35 -10.16 -5.23
N SER A 309 11.98 -9.73 -6.31
CA SER A 309 11.31 -9.42 -7.58
C SER A 309 11.16 -10.62 -8.53
N ARG A 310 11.53 -11.83 -8.12
CA ARG A 310 11.51 -13.04 -8.95
C ARG A 310 10.14 -13.32 -9.57
N GLY A 311 9.06 -13.12 -8.82
CA GLY A 311 7.67 -13.37 -9.27
C GLY A 311 7.19 -12.41 -10.37
N CYS A 312 7.72 -11.17 -10.39
CA CYS A 312 7.41 -10.15 -11.38
C CYS A 312 8.65 -9.28 -11.60
N PRO A 313 9.62 -9.72 -12.43
CA PRO A 313 10.87 -8.98 -12.65
C PRO A 313 10.61 -7.54 -13.08
N PRO A 314 11.42 -6.57 -12.59
CA PRO A 314 11.22 -5.16 -12.94
C PRO A 314 11.44 -4.95 -14.44
N GLN A 315 10.51 -4.27 -15.08
CA GLN A 315 10.66 -3.85 -16.48
C GLN A 315 11.56 -2.61 -16.60
N VAL A 316 11.57 -1.79 -15.56
CA VAL A 316 12.40 -0.59 -15.48
C VAL A 316 13.18 -0.59 -14.16
N VAL A 317 14.47 -0.33 -14.23
CA VAL A 317 15.34 -0.09 -13.08
C VAL A 317 15.81 1.36 -13.13
N ILE A 318 15.45 2.13 -12.12
CA ILE A 318 15.75 3.57 -12.02
C ILE A 318 16.90 3.74 -11.04
N LEU A 319 18.00 4.31 -11.50
CA LEU A 319 19.15 4.65 -10.69
C LEU A 319 19.12 6.14 -10.32
N THR A 320 19.22 6.42 -9.02
CA THR A 320 19.27 7.78 -8.47
C THR A 320 20.34 7.87 -7.37
N GLY A 321 20.52 9.07 -6.79
CA GLY A 321 21.59 9.36 -5.86
C GLY A 321 22.94 9.62 -6.55
N GLY A 322 23.77 10.49 -6.00
CA GLY A 322 25.01 10.96 -6.63
C GLY A 322 26.00 9.84 -6.97
N ALA A 323 26.05 8.78 -6.15
CA ALA A 323 26.95 7.63 -6.38
C ALA A 323 26.52 6.74 -7.55
N SER A 324 25.28 6.85 -8.04
CA SER A 324 24.81 6.11 -9.23
C SER A 324 25.54 6.50 -10.53
N ARG A 325 26.28 7.62 -10.54
CA ARG A 325 27.15 8.03 -11.66
C ARG A 325 28.34 7.11 -11.88
N MET A 326 28.76 6.35 -10.87
CA MET A 326 29.91 5.45 -10.97
C MET A 326 29.60 4.27 -11.89
N ALA A 327 30.49 4.01 -12.89
CA ALA A 327 30.25 2.99 -13.90
C ALA A 327 30.05 1.59 -13.31
N PHE A 328 30.84 1.22 -12.31
CA PHE A 328 30.75 -0.11 -11.69
C PHE A 328 29.39 -0.39 -11.03
N PHE A 329 28.70 0.63 -10.49
CA PHE A 329 27.34 0.48 -9.98
C PHE A 329 26.35 0.19 -11.12
N ARG A 330 26.44 0.96 -12.20
CA ARG A 330 25.57 0.76 -13.36
C ARG A 330 25.78 -0.61 -14.01
N GLU A 331 27.02 -1.06 -14.08
CA GLU A 331 27.38 -2.39 -14.59
C GLU A 331 26.84 -3.50 -13.71
N ALA A 332 27.00 -3.39 -12.39
CA ALA A 332 26.46 -4.34 -11.43
C ALA A 332 24.91 -4.41 -11.50
N CYS A 333 24.23 -3.26 -11.58
CA CYS A 333 22.78 -3.22 -11.75
C CYS A 333 22.33 -3.82 -13.09
N ARG A 334 23.04 -3.53 -14.20
CA ARG A 334 22.72 -4.09 -15.51
C ARG A 334 22.89 -5.61 -15.53
N ALA A 335 23.93 -6.13 -14.89
CA ALA A 335 24.14 -7.56 -14.77
C ALA A 335 23.09 -8.24 -13.87
N ALA A 336 22.66 -7.57 -12.81
CA ALA A 336 21.64 -8.09 -11.91
C ALA A 336 20.24 -8.11 -12.55
N PHE A 337 19.90 -7.11 -13.34
CA PHE A 337 18.56 -6.96 -13.94
C PHE A 337 18.65 -7.04 -15.47
N GLU A 338 19.19 -8.13 -15.97
CA GLU A 338 19.28 -8.39 -17.41
C GLU A 338 17.87 -8.43 -18.02
N GLY A 339 17.66 -7.69 -19.10
CA GLY A 339 16.36 -7.53 -19.75
C GLY A 339 15.49 -6.37 -19.24
N SER A 340 15.86 -5.71 -18.13
CA SER A 340 15.21 -4.49 -17.65
C SER A 340 15.75 -3.25 -18.37
N LEU A 341 14.90 -2.25 -18.58
CA LEU A 341 15.34 -0.93 -19.01
C LEU A 341 16.05 -0.21 -17.85
N LEU A 342 17.37 -0.10 -17.92
CA LEU A 342 18.14 0.64 -16.92
C LEU A 342 18.15 2.12 -17.25
N VAL A 343 17.64 2.94 -16.34
CA VAL A 343 17.51 4.40 -16.49
C VAL A 343 18.30 5.09 -15.39
N LEU A 344 19.23 5.97 -15.78
CA LEU A 344 19.90 6.88 -14.86
C LEU A 344 19.18 8.22 -14.86
N CYS A 345 18.79 8.73 -13.69
CA CYS A 345 18.22 10.07 -13.56
C CYS A 345 19.23 11.13 -14.09
N PRO A 346 18.77 12.16 -14.84
CA PRO A 346 19.67 13.15 -15.47
C PRO A 346 20.53 13.90 -14.46
N GLU A 347 19.98 14.34 -13.37
CA GLU A 347 20.66 15.02 -12.26
C GLU A 347 20.36 14.25 -10.98
N PRO A 348 21.02 13.06 -10.78
CA PRO A 348 20.66 12.15 -9.73
C PRO A 348 20.79 12.75 -8.32
N GLU A 349 21.67 13.73 -8.15
CA GLU A 349 21.84 14.52 -6.92
C GLU A 349 20.68 15.47 -6.61
N CYS A 350 19.89 15.86 -7.63
CA CYS A 350 18.74 16.77 -7.50
C CYS A 350 17.39 16.03 -7.62
N SER A 351 17.41 14.78 -8.06
CA SER A 351 16.22 14.01 -8.40
C SER A 351 15.30 13.78 -7.20
N ILE A 352 15.87 13.56 -6.02
CA ILE A 352 15.11 13.36 -4.79
C ILE A 352 14.40 14.66 -4.39
N ALA A 353 15.09 15.80 -4.35
CA ALA A 353 14.48 17.08 -3.99
C ALA A 353 13.30 17.43 -4.92
N ARG A 354 13.48 17.26 -6.25
CA ARG A 354 12.40 17.47 -7.23
C ARG A 354 11.27 16.47 -7.03
N GLY A 355 11.60 15.21 -6.79
CA GLY A 355 10.62 14.15 -6.53
C GLY A 355 9.80 14.39 -5.27
N LEU A 356 10.40 14.93 -4.21
CA LEU A 356 9.72 15.33 -2.98
C LEU A 356 8.72 16.47 -3.25
N ALA A 357 9.07 17.45 -4.07
CA ALA A 357 8.14 18.50 -4.46
C ALA A 357 6.96 17.93 -5.26
N TYR A 358 7.20 16.96 -6.17
CA TYR A 358 6.14 16.23 -6.85
C TYR A 358 5.29 15.41 -5.88
N ALA A 359 5.89 14.72 -4.89
CA ALA A 359 5.17 13.98 -3.88
C ALA A 359 4.18 14.85 -3.11
N GLY A 360 4.60 16.06 -2.72
CA GLY A 360 3.70 17.01 -2.06
C GLY A 360 2.48 17.39 -2.90
N ARG A 361 2.64 17.57 -4.22
CA ARG A 361 1.51 17.83 -5.14
C ARG A 361 0.60 16.61 -5.31
N VAL A 362 1.20 15.42 -5.47
CA VAL A 362 0.46 14.16 -5.56
C VAL A 362 -0.35 13.93 -4.28
N ASP A 363 0.26 14.12 -3.11
CA ASP A 363 -0.41 13.96 -1.82
C ASP A 363 -1.58 14.93 -1.64
N GLU A 364 -1.44 16.18 -2.10
CA GLU A 364 -2.52 17.17 -1.99
C GLU A 364 -3.69 16.83 -2.93
N ARG A 365 -3.38 16.43 -4.17
CA ARG A 365 -4.40 15.94 -5.11
C ARG A 365 -5.06 14.67 -4.58
N LEU A 366 -4.28 13.75 -4.03
CA LEU A 366 -4.77 12.52 -3.44
C LEU A 366 -5.65 12.79 -2.21
N LYS A 367 -5.27 13.74 -1.36
CA LYS A 367 -6.08 14.15 -0.21
C LYS A 367 -7.44 14.68 -0.66
N THR A 368 -7.47 15.58 -1.63
CA THR A 368 -8.70 16.13 -2.21
C THR A 368 -9.53 15.00 -2.82
N PHE A 369 -8.90 14.15 -3.63
CA PHE A 369 -9.55 13.00 -4.24
C PHE A 369 -10.17 12.07 -3.20
N ARG A 370 -9.41 11.68 -2.16
CA ARG A 370 -9.91 10.83 -1.07
C ARG A 370 -11.07 11.48 -0.30
N GLN A 371 -11.01 12.77 -0.05
CA GLN A 371 -12.08 13.51 0.64
C GLN A 371 -13.36 13.54 -0.21
N GLU A 372 -13.26 13.81 -1.50
CA GLU A 372 -14.42 13.81 -2.39
C GLU A 372 -14.98 12.40 -2.60
N VAL A 373 -14.13 11.36 -2.77
CA VAL A 373 -14.58 9.96 -2.82
C VAL A 373 -15.25 9.56 -1.51
N ALA A 374 -14.70 9.91 -0.35
CA ALA A 374 -15.34 9.64 0.93
C ALA A 374 -16.69 10.37 1.09
N SER A 375 -16.82 11.58 0.54
CA SER A 375 -18.09 12.30 0.50
C SER A 375 -19.12 11.58 -0.38
N ILE A 376 -18.72 11.05 -1.55
CA ILE A 376 -19.60 10.23 -2.39
C ILE A 376 -19.93 8.92 -1.68
N ALA A 377 -18.93 8.24 -1.13
CA ALA A 377 -19.06 6.93 -0.49
C ALA A 377 -19.99 6.94 0.74
N ARG A 378 -19.98 8.02 1.52
CA ARG A 378 -20.79 8.21 2.73
C ARG A 378 -21.99 9.11 2.50
N GLY A 379 -22.12 9.69 1.31
CA GLY A 379 -23.12 10.68 1.00
C GLY A 379 -24.50 10.08 0.72
N GLU A 380 -25.51 10.95 0.75
CA GLU A 380 -26.90 10.59 0.45
C GLU A 380 -27.09 10.05 -0.97
N LYS A 381 -26.22 10.42 -1.91
CA LYS A 381 -26.33 10.01 -3.32
C LYS A 381 -26.12 8.51 -3.51
N LEU A 382 -25.03 7.95 -2.95
CA LEU A 382 -24.79 6.50 -3.03
C LEU A 382 -25.92 5.73 -2.34
N GLN A 383 -26.34 6.18 -1.16
CA GLN A 383 -27.44 5.58 -0.44
C GLN A 383 -28.77 5.68 -1.21
N ALA A 384 -29.04 6.82 -1.85
CA ALA A 384 -30.24 7.02 -2.68
C ALA A 384 -30.23 6.13 -3.93
N ALA A 385 -29.10 6.05 -4.63
CA ALA A 385 -28.94 5.17 -5.78
C ALA A 385 -29.13 3.69 -5.39
N VAL A 386 -28.50 3.25 -4.30
CA VAL A 386 -28.70 1.88 -3.79
C VAL A 386 -30.17 1.65 -3.40
N ASN A 387 -30.82 2.58 -2.72
CA ASN A 387 -32.24 2.47 -2.33
C ASN A 387 -33.17 2.37 -3.55
N ALA A 388 -32.88 3.10 -4.63
CA ALA A 388 -33.68 3.07 -5.86
C ALA A 388 -33.64 1.70 -6.54
N HIS A 389 -32.49 1.01 -6.50
CA HIS A 389 -32.24 -0.22 -7.25
C HIS A 389 -32.22 -1.51 -6.42
N VAL A 390 -32.22 -1.41 -5.07
CA VAL A 390 -32.11 -2.60 -4.19
C VAL A 390 -33.20 -3.64 -4.44
N HIS A 391 -34.38 -3.23 -4.90
CA HIS A 391 -35.51 -4.11 -5.20
C HIS A 391 -35.21 -5.09 -6.36
N GLU A 392 -34.29 -4.76 -7.26
CA GLU A 392 -33.85 -5.62 -8.36
C GLU A 392 -33.14 -6.89 -7.85
N LEU A 393 -32.58 -6.84 -6.64
CA LEU A 393 -31.91 -7.96 -5.99
C LEU A 393 -32.90 -8.96 -5.33
N TYR A 394 -34.18 -8.61 -5.20
CA TYR A 394 -35.13 -9.49 -4.49
C TYR A 394 -35.37 -10.81 -5.20
N ALA A 395 -35.43 -10.81 -6.54
CA ALA A 395 -35.63 -12.04 -7.30
C ALA A 395 -34.43 -12.99 -7.24
N PRO A 396 -33.17 -12.55 -7.47
CA PRO A 396 -31.99 -13.36 -7.25
C PRO A 396 -31.86 -13.89 -5.80
N LEU A 397 -32.12 -13.04 -4.82
CA LEU A 397 -32.12 -13.42 -3.41
C LEU A 397 -33.17 -14.52 -3.11
N ALA A 398 -34.40 -14.34 -3.62
CA ALA A 398 -35.45 -15.32 -3.44
C ALA A 398 -35.10 -16.66 -4.07
N GLN A 399 -34.46 -16.66 -5.23
CA GLN A 399 -33.96 -17.89 -5.88
C GLN A 399 -32.89 -18.58 -5.01
N ALA A 400 -31.89 -17.83 -4.54
CA ALA A 400 -30.80 -18.38 -3.73
C ALA A 400 -31.28 -18.91 -2.38
N LEU A 401 -32.20 -18.20 -1.72
CA LEU A 401 -32.84 -18.63 -0.48
C LEU A 401 -33.71 -19.87 -0.67
N PHE A 402 -34.47 -19.92 -1.77
CA PHE A 402 -35.25 -21.11 -2.12
C PHE A 402 -34.36 -22.34 -2.30
N GLU A 403 -33.26 -22.22 -3.02
CA GLU A 403 -32.33 -23.33 -3.23
C GLU A 403 -31.67 -23.79 -1.94
N ALA A 404 -31.23 -22.87 -1.08
CA ALA A 404 -30.66 -23.19 0.22
C ALA A 404 -31.67 -23.90 1.12
N ALA A 405 -32.91 -23.43 1.12
CA ALA A 405 -33.99 -24.05 1.88
C ALA A 405 -34.34 -25.46 1.36
N ARG A 406 -34.39 -25.64 0.05
CA ARG A 406 -34.64 -26.94 -0.59
C ARG A 406 -33.55 -27.97 -0.25
N GLU A 407 -32.28 -27.58 -0.29
CA GLU A 407 -31.16 -28.43 0.08
C GLU A 407 -31.22 -28.82 1.56
N SER A 408 -31.43 -27.83 2.45
CA SER A 408 -31.58 -28.05 3.88
C SER A 408 -32.76 -28.99 4.19
N ALA A 409 -33.85 -28.86 3.46
CA ALA A 409 -35.01 -29.74 3.60
C ALA A 409 -34.66 -31.18 3.25
N VAL A 410 -33.99 -31.42 2.12
CA VAL A 410 -33.57 -32.77 1.70
C VAL A 410 -32.62 -33.41 2.70
N GLU A 411 -31.64 -32.67 3.17
CA GLU A 411 -30.64 -33.15 4.15
C GLU A 411 -31.30 -33.49 5.50
N THR A 412 -32.19 -32.61 5.96
CA THR A 412 -32.87 -32.81 7.25
C THR A 412 -33.80 -34.02 7.20
N VAL A 413 -34.55 -34.20 6.10
CA VAL A 413 -35.41 -35.38 5.92
C VAL A 413 -34.56 -36.66 5.76
N ALA A 414 -33.41 -36.61 5.11
CA ALA A 414 -32.48 -37.73 5.03
C ALA A 414 -31.94 -38.15 6.39
N LEU A 415 -31.68 -37.18 7.27
CA LEU A 415 -31.25 -37.42 8.67
C LEU A 415 -32.38 -38.08 9.48
N TRP A 416 -33.60 -37.58 9.36
CA TRP A 416 -34.78 -38.17 9.99
C TRP A 416 -35.02 -39.62 9.55
N ARG A 417 -34.86 -39.93 8.27
CA ARG A 417 -34.97 -41.32 7.74
C ARG A 417 -33.97 -42.28 8.35
N ARG A 418 -32.80 -41.79 8.71
CA ARG A 418 -31.72 -42.56 9.36
C ARG A 418 -31.89 -42.68 10.86
N GLY A 419 -32.92 -42.08 11.45
CA GLY A 419 -33.17 -42.10 12.88
C GLY A 419 -32.45 -41.03 13.69
N GLY A 420 -31.96 -39.96 13.04
CA GLY A 420 -31.26 -38.87 13.73
C GLY A 420 -32.16 -38.00 14.60
N VAL A 421 -33.47 -38.02 14.35
CA VAL A 421 -34.54 -37.45 15.21
C VAL A 421 -35.75 -38.40 15.19
N ASP A 422 -36.48 -38.45 16.29
CA ASP A 422 -37.52 -39.44 16.48
C ASP A 422 -38.94 -38.93 16.23
N THR A 423 -39.20 -37.68 16.58
CA THR A 423 -40.53 -37.10 16.50
C THR A 423 -40.65 -36.08 15.38
N ILE A 424 -41.87 -35.84 14.95
CA ILE A 424 -42.17 -34.79 13.93
C ILE A 424 -41.84 -33.41 14.47
N ARG A 425 -42.04 -33.13 15.76
CA ARG A 425 -41.66 -31.86 16.37
C ARG A 425 -40.16 -31.62 16.33
N GLU A 426 -39.36 -32.67 16.58
CA GLU A 426 -37.89 -32.59 16.49
C GLU A 426 -37.45 -32.36 15.03
N LEU A 427 -38.11 -32.99 14.06
CA LEU A 427 -37.85 -32.78 12.63
C LEU A 427 -38.14 -31.32 12.21
N ASP A 428 -39.29 -30.77 12.63
CA ASP A 428 -39.64 -29.37 12.35
C ASP A 428 -38.63 -28.39 12.95
N ALA A 429 -38.28 -28.62 14.21
CA ALA A 429 -37.28 -27.77 14.90
C ALA A 429 -35.90 -27.89 14.25
N LEU A 430 -35.47 -29.07 13.87
CA LEU A 430 -34.19 -29.28 13.19
C LEU A 430 -34.18 -28.67 11.79
N LEU A 431 -35.29 -28.79 11.06
CA LEU A 431 -35.46 -28.19 9.72
C LEU A 431 -35.40 -26.68 9.82
N ALA A 432 -36.08 -26.07 10.78
CA ALA A 432 -36.03 -24.63 11.03
C ALA A 432 -34.58 -24.18 11.29
N GLN A 433 -33.90 -24.87 12.21
CA GLN A 433 -32.51 -24.57 12.56
C GLN A 433 -31.55 -24.72 11.38
N ASN A 434 -31.71 -25.75 10.55
CA ASN A 434 -30.84 -26.00 9.40
C ASN A 434 -31.09 -24.95 8.28
N ILE A 435 -32.33 -24.56 8.01
CA ILE A 435 -32.65 -23.49 7.07
C ILE A 435 -32.10 -22.14 7.55
N GLU A 436 -32.27 -21.83 8.83
CA GLU A 436 -31.73 -20.62 9.43
C GLU A 436 -30.20 -20.55 9.30
N ARG A 437 -29.53 -21.67 9.59
CA ARG A 437 -28.07 -21.79 9.40
C ARG A 437 -27.65 -21.67 7.95
N ALA A 438 -28.41 -22.26 7.01
CA ALA A 438 -28.15 -22.16 5.58
C ALA A 438 -28.31 -20.72 5.07
N PHE A 439 -29.32 -19.98 5.54
CA PHE A 439 -29.52 -18.57 5.20
C PHE A 439 -28.42 -17.67 5.77
N ALA A 440 -27.90 -18.02 6.93
CA ALA A 440 -26.77 -17.30 7.54
C ALA A 440 -25.41 -17.67 6.94
N SER A 441 -25.35 -18.69 6.06
CA SER A 441 -24.10 -19.17 5.48
C SER A 441 -23.68 -18.35 4.26
N ASP A 442 -22.37 -18.39 3.96
CA ASP A 442 -21.80 -17.76 2.74
C ASP A 442 -22.35 -18.38 1.43
N ALA A 443 -23.02 -19.53 1.49
CA ALA A 443 -23.55 -20.22 0.32
C ALA A 443 -24.60 -19.37 -0.45
N VAL A 444 -25.43 -18.59 0.26
CA VAL A 444 -26.39 -17.69 -0.37
C VAL A 444 -25.68 -16.56 -1.09
N ALA A 445 -24.69 -15.94 -0.45
CA ALA A 445 -23.88 -14.86 -1.04
C ALA A 445 -23.11 -15.36 -2.29
N VAL A 446 -22.62 -16.58 -2.27
CA VAL A 446 -21.93 -17.20 -3.42
C VAL A 446 -22.90 -17.37 -4.60
N ARG A 447 -24.15 -17.74 -4.36
CA ARG A 447 -25.15 -17.97 -5.40
C ARG A 447 -25.59 -16.69 -6.13
N ILE A 448 -25.66 -15.57 -5.41
CA ILE A 448 -26.07 -14.26 -6.00
C ILE A 448 -24.88 -13.43 -6.49
N ARG A 449 -23.67 -13.98 -6.47
CA ARG A 449 -22.44 -13.24 -6.79
C ARG A 449 -22.48 -12.59 -8.17
N ASP A 450 -22.89 -13.33 -9.18
CA ASP A 450 -22.91 -12.85 -10.56
C ASP A 450 -24.03 -11.82 -10.76
N ASP A 451 -25.20 -12.04 -10.16
CA ASP A 451 -26.31 -11.09 -10.18
C ASP A 451 -25.92 -9.79 -9.47
N LEU A 452 -25.25 -9.90 -8.30
CA LEU A 452 -24.78 -8.75 -7.55
C LEU A 452 -23.72 -7.96 -8.35
N ARG A 453 -22.85 -8.65 -9.11
CA ARG A 453 -21.86 -8.00 -9.98
C ARG A 453 -22.55 -7.21 -11.08
N VAL A 454 -23.48 -7.83 -11.82
CA VAL A 454 -24.22 -7.17 -12.90
C VAL A 454 -25.00 -5.96 -12.37
N TRP A 455 -25.64 -6.11 -11.22
CA TRP A 455 -26.37 -5.05 -10.55
C TRP A 455 -25.45 -3.90 -10.13
N THR A 456 -24.28 -4.21 -9.52
CA THR A 456 -23.28 -3.21 -9.12
C THR A 456 -22.72 -2.46 -10.33
N ASP A 457 -22.41 -3.17 -11.43
CA ASP A 457 -21.95 -2.55 -12.68
C ASP A 457 -23.03 -1.60 -13.28
N GLY A 458 -24.31 -1.91 -13.08
CA GLY A 458 -25.43 -1.02 -13.42
C GLY A 458 -25.45 0.24 -12.59
N LEU A 459 -25.36 0.10 -11.27
CA LEU A 459 -25.34 1.20 -10.32
C LEU A 459 -24.13 2.12 -10.53
N MET A 460 -22.94 1.55 -10.79
CA MET A 460 -21.73 2.34 -11.01
C MET A 460 -21.79 3.15 -12.31
N ARG A 461 -22.48 2.68 -13.35
CA ARG A 461 -22.69 3.48 -14.57
C ARG A 461 -23.53 4.74 -14.31
N GLU A 462 -24.42 4.73 -13.33
CA GLU A 462 -25.18 5.92 -12.92
C GLU A 462 -24.27 6.97 -12.25
N LEU A 463 -23.25 6.52 -11.52
CA LEU A 463 -22.26 7.37 -10.86
C LEU A 463 -21.04 7.69 -11.75
N GLU A 464 -20.92 7.07 -12.93
CA GLU A 464 -19.73 7.10 -13.79
C GLU A 464 -19.34 8.53 -14.21
N GLY A 465 -20.31 9.36 -14.54
CA GLY A 465 -20.05 10.75 -14.95
C GLY A 465 -19.38 11.54 -13.84
N GLU A 466 -19.91 11.48 -12.63
CA GLU A 466 -19.39 12.21 -11.47
C GLU A 466 -18.00 11.68 -11.04
N MET A 467 -17.82 10.36 -11.07
CA MET A 467 -16.53 9.74 -10.79
C MET A 467 -15.47 10.05 -11.85
N THR A 468 -15.85 10.07 -13.12
CA THR A 468 -14.96 10.42 -14.23
C THR A 468 -14.52 11.88 -14.12
N ASP A 469 -15.43 12.80 -13.85
CA ASP A 469 -15.10 14.23 -13.65
C ASP A 469 -14.18 14.43 -12.44
N LEU A 470 -14.42 13.72 -11.34
CA LEU A 470 -13.56 13.74 -10.18
C LEU A 470 -12.16 13.20 -10.50
N CYS A 471 -12.09 12.05 -11.17
CA CYS A 471 -10.83 11.44 -11.59
C CYS A 471 -10.03 12.40 -12.48
N MET A 472 -10.66 13.02 -13.48
CA MET A 472 -9.99 13.99 -14.37
C MET A 472 -9.48 15.21 -13.62
N ARG A 473 -10.28 15.80 -12.71
CA ARG A 473 -9.86 16.95 -11.90
C ARG A 473 -8.67 16.63 -11.00
N CYS A 474 -8.60 15.43 -10.46
CA CYS A 474 -7.52 15.00 -9.56
C CYS A 474 -6.36 14.32 -10.28
N GLY A 475 -6.43 14.13 -11.60
CA GLY A 475 -5.38 13.47 -12.40
C GLY A 475 -5.29 11.95 -12.15
N VAL A 476 -6.39 11.34 -11.73
CA VAL A 476 -6.50 9.88 -11.57
C VAL A 476 -7.05 9.28 -12.87
N PRO A 477 -6.45 8.22 -13.45
CA PRO A 477 -7.04 7.53 -14.58
C PRO A 477 -8.39 6.91 -14.20
N PRO A 478 -9.51 7.21 -14.92
CA PRO A 478 -10.85 6.72 -14.56
C PRO A 478 -10.94 5.19 -14.47
N GLU A 479 -10.16 4.46 -15.26
CA GLU A 479 -10.10 3.00 -15.27
C GLU A 479 -9.69 2.40 -13.92
N ARG A 480 -9.00 3.17 -13.09
CA ARG A 480 -8.59 2.77 -11.74
C ARG A 480 -9.72 2.82 -10.71
N MET A 481 -10.79 3.53 -11.02
CA MET A 481 -12.00 3.60 -10.19
C MET A 481 -13.13 2.73 -10.74
N SER A 482 -12.85 1.86 -11.71
CA SER A 482 -13.79 0.85 -12.18
C SER A 482 -13.91 -0.30 -11.19
N LEU A 483 -15.09 -0.48 -10.61
CA LEU A 483 -15.40 -1.60 -9.72
C LEU A 483 -15.56 -2.94 -10.47
N SER A 484 -15.71 -2.90 -11.79
CA SER A 484 -15.98 -4.10 -12.63
C SER A 484 -14.87 -5.17 -12.60
N GLY A 485 -13.64 -4.81 -12.23
CA GLY A 485 -12.51 -5.76 -12.14
C GLY A 485 -12.17 -6.23 -10.73
N THR A 486 -12.52 -5.49 -9.70
CA THR A 486 -12.06 -5.73 -8.31
C THR A 486 -12.89 -6.76 -7.55
N TRP A 487 -14.16 -6.95 -7.92
CA TRP A 487 -15.02 -7.97 -7.31
C TRP A 487 -14.54 -9.40 -7.56
N VAL A 488 -13.76 -9.63 -8.62
CA VAL A 488 -13.26 -10.96 -9.01
C VAL A 488 -11.97 -11.31 -8.24
N SER A 489 -11.14 -10.33 -7.89
CA SER A 489 -9.83 -10.56 -7.25
C SER A 489 -9.84 -10.46 -5.72
N ALA A 490 -10.69 -9.59 -5.17
CA ALA A 490 -10.89 -9.49 -3.73
C ALA A 490 -11.95 -10.48 -3.26
N GLY A 491 -11.76 -11.77 -3.45
CA GLY A 491 -12.71 -12.84 -3.15
C GLY A 491 -13.90 -12.43 -2.28
N VAL A 492 -15.07 -13.03 -2.50
CA VAL A 492 -16.35 -12.84 -1.78
C VAL A 492 -16.23 -12.73 -0.24
N SER A 493 -15.06 -13.00 0.33
CA SER A 493 -14.72 -12.82 1.73
C SER A 493 -14.70 -11.34 2.22
N GLY A 494 -14.63 -10.34 1.32
CA GLY A 494 -14.73 -8.92 1.69
C GLY A 494 -16.17 -8.41 1.77
N VAL A 495 -17.08 -8.93 0.94
CA VAL A 495 -18.51 -8.66 1.02
C VAL A 495 -19.15 -9.79 1.84
N ARG A 496 -18.87 -9.84 3.10
CA ARG A 496 -19.80 -10.49 4.04
C ARG A 496 -21.05 -9.61 4.09
N LEU A 497 -21.87 -9.70 3.04
CA LEU A 497 -23.28 -9.41 3.18
C LEU A 497 -23.76 -10.36 4.28
N SER A 498 -23.76 -9.87 5.50
CA SER A 498 -24.41 -10.55 6.60
C SER A 498 -25.91 -10.48 6.30
N LEU A 499 -26.34 -11.26 5.28
CA LEU A 499 -27.75 -11.43 4.94
C LEU A 499 -28.53 -11.84 6.20
N ALA A 500 -27.89 -12.62 7.08
CA ALA A 500 -28.42 -12.95 8.38
C ALA A 500 -28.67 -11.71 9.27
N SER A 501 -27.75 -10.73 9.31
CA SER A 501 -27.94 -9.52 10.09
C SER A 501 -28.94 -8.55 9.43
N ALA A 502 -29.04 -8.57 8.10
CA ALA A 502 -30.02 -7.77 7.37
C ALA A 502 -31.43 -8.38 7.45
N MET A 503 -31.56 -9.71 7.45
CA MET A 503 -32.87 -10.38 7.44
C MET A 503 -33.68 -10.22 8.73
N GLY A 504 -33.11 -10.00 9.88
CA GLY A 504 -33.85 -9.89 11.12
C GLY A 504 -34.75 -11.11 11.41
N MET A 505 -35.17 -11.29 12.65
CA MET A 505 -36.00 -12.45 13.08
C MET A 505 -37.38 -12.53 12.38
N ASP A 506 -37.95 -11.38 12.02
CA ASP A 506 -39.30 -11.30 11.44
C ASP A 506 -39.34 -11.79 10.00
N VAL A 507 -38.35 -11.42 9.17
CA VAL A 507 -38.22 -11.92 7.78
C VAL A 507 -37.91 -13.40 7.79
N LEU A 508 -37.00 -13.81 8.65
CA LEU A 508 -36.61 -15.21 8.79
C LEU A 508 -37.78 -16.09 9.19
N SER A 509 -38.60 -15.66 10.15
CA SER A 509 -39.79 -16.40 10.59
C SER A 509 -40.85 -16.50 9.51
N GLY A 510 -41.07 -15.45 8.72
CA GLY A 510 -41.98 -15.44 7.58
C GLY A 510 -41.57 -16.41 6.48
N VAL A 511 -40.32 -16.33 6.03
CA VAL A 511 -39.76 -17.23 5.02
C VAL A 511 -39.74 -18.67 5.52
N LEU A 512 -39.32 -18.86 6.76
CA LEU A 512 -39.28 -20.18 7.40
C LEU A 512 -40.65 -20.83 7.44
N GLY A 513 -41.69 -20.12 7.83
CA GLY A 513 -43.06 -20.60 7.87
C GLY A 513 -43.56 -21.11 6.52
N VAL A 514 -43.26 -20.40 5.43
CA VAL A 514 -43.62 -20.79 4.07
C VAL A 514 -42.87 -22.03 3.60
N VAL A 515 -41.55 -22.08 3.84
CA VAL A 515 -40.71 -23.24 3.46
C VAL A 515 -41.09 -24.48 4.26
N LEU A 516 -41.30 -24.34 5.56
CA LEU A 516 -41.75 -25.46 6.40
C LEU A 516 -43.13 -25.97 5.97
N GLY A 517 -44.00 -25.03 5.58
CA GLY A 517 -45.31 -25.39 5.02
C GLY A 517 -45.22 -26.19 3.70
N ALA A 518 -44.33 -25.78 2.80
CA ALA A 518 -44.11 -26.47 1.54
C ALA A 518 -43.46 -27.87 1.71
N VAL A 519 -42.50 -27.98 2.61
CA VAL A 519 -41.85 -29.26 2.92
C VAL A 519 -42.83 -30.21 3.57
N GLY A 520 -43.66 -29.73 4.49
CA GLY A 520 -44.74 -30.49 5.10
C GLY A 520 -45.75 -31.03 4.10
N ALA A 521 -46.21 -30.17 3.19
CA ALA A 521 -47.11 -30.57 2.08
C ALA A 521 -46.46 -31.62 1.18
N SER A 522 -45.17 -31.56 0.94
CA SER A 522 -44.40 -32.52 0.12
C SER A 522 -44.28 -33.88 0.73
N ILE A 523 -44.16 -33.94 2.05
CA ILE A 523 -44.10 -35.22 2.80
C ILE A 523 -45.46 -35.87 2.89
N CYS A 524 -46.53 -35.09 2.89
CA CYS A 524 -47.91 -35.54 3.08
C CYS A 524 -48.65 -35.99 1.81
N GLY A 525 -48.02 -35.92 0.62
CA GLY A 525 -48.61 -36.45 -0.61
C GLY A 525 -49.86 -35.73 -1.10
N GLY A 526 -49.75 -34.48 -1.55
CA GLY A 526 -50.58 -33.87 -2.61
C GLY A 526 -52.11 -33.72 -2.43
N GLY A 527 -52.67 -33.81 -1.24
CA GLY A 527 -54.14 -33.82 -1.08
C GLY A 527 -54.74 -32.77 -0.12
N GLY A 528 -54.14 -31.56 0.03
CA GLY A 528 -54.71 -30.67 1.04
C GLY A 528 -54.37 -29.20 0.92
N VAL A 529 -54.98 -28.46 -0.01
CA VAL A 529 -54.96 -26.98 -0.11
C VAL A 529 -55.64 -26.30 1.11
N ALA A 530 -56.24 -27.07 2.01
CA ALA A 530 -57.07 -26.51 3.09
C ALA A 530 -56.38 -26.33 4.44
N LEU A 531 -55.07 -26.65 4.59
CA LEU A 531 -54.38 -26.65 5.89
C LEU A 531 -53.23 -25.63 6.01
N VAL A 532 -53.13 -24.68 5.04
CA VAL A 532 -52.08 -23.63 5.04
C VAL A 532 -52.16 -22.69 6.26
N GLY A 533 -53.28 -22.68 6.98
CA GLY A 533 -53.45 -21.85 8.18
C GLY A 533 -53.02 -22.48 9.52
N ALA A 534 -52.62 -23.74 9.54
CA ALA A 534 -52.39 -24.52 10.79
C ALA A 534 -50.90 -24.70 11.16
N GLY A 535 -49.97 -24.10 10.43
CA GLY A 535 -48.53 -24.23 10.66
C GLY A 535 -47.91 -25.61 10.29
N PRO A 536 -46.59 -25.76 10.37
CA PRO A 536 -45.84 -26.93 9.87
C PRO A 536 -46.32 -28.28 10.45
N ALA A 537 -46.77 -28.28 11.67
CA ALA A 537 -47.25 -29.48 12.34
C ALA A 537 -48.55 -30.08 11.77
N GLY A 538 -49.41 -29.23 11.14
CA GLY A 538 -50.65 -29.69 10.55
C GLY A 538 -50.48 -30.44 9.23
N MET A 539 -49.37 -30.28 8.56
CA MET A 539 -49.17 -30.79 7.19
C MET A 539 -48.37 -32.10 7.12
N ILE A 540 -47.41 -32.33 8.02
CA ILE A 540 -46.73 -33.62 8.11
C ILE A 540 -47.69 -34.71 8.64
N ALA A 541 -48.68 -34.27 9.39
CA ALA A 541 -49.78 -35.14 9.81
C ALA A 541 -50.57 -35.78 8.64
N GLY A 542 -50.61 -35.18 7.46
CA GLY A 542 -51.46 -35.63 6.36
C GLY A 542 -51.06 -36.97 5.74
N ALA A 543 -49.77 -37.32 5.63
CA ALA A 543 -49.35 -38.59 5.02
C ALA A 543 -49.43 -39.77 6.02
N ALA A 544 -49.03 -39.56 7.25
CA ALA A 544 -49.26 -40.54 8.33
C ALA A 544 -50.73 -40.56 8.74
N ALA A 545 -51.44 -39.42 8.62
CA ALA A 545 -52.85 -39.27 8.91
C ALA A 545 -53.75 -39.92 7.87
N GLY A 546 -53.36 -40.02 6.60
CA GLY A 546 -54.14 -40.76 5.58
C GLY A 546 -54.30 -42.23 5.98
N VAL A 547 -53.32 -42.81 6.62
CA VAL A 547 -53.38 -44.20 7.11
C VAL A 547 -54.04 -44.26 8.52
N LEU A 548 -53.87 -43.22 9.34
CA LEU A 548 -54.42 -43.19 10.71
C LEU A 548 -55.80 -42.51 10.79
N LEU A 549 -56.20 -41.67 9.82
CA LEU A 549 -57.52 -41.06 9.70
C LEU A 549 -58.59 -42.11 9.42
N ALA A 550 -58.19 -43.23 8.83
CA ALA A 550 -59.05 -44.40 8.69
C ALA A 550 -59.35 -45.11 10.02
N LEU A 551 -58.59 -44.81 11.08
CA LEU A 551 -58.67 -45.55 12.34
C LEU A 551 -59.06 -44.70 13.59
N LEU A 552 -58.94 -43.37 13.60
CA LEU A 552 -59.14 -42.53 14.79
C LEU A 552 -59.70 -41.14 14.46
N GLY A 553 -60.83 -40.72 14.92
CA GLY A 553 -61.56 -39.51 14.58
C GLY A 553 -60.81 -38.15 14.77
N LYS A 554 -61.31 -37.05 14.11
CA LYS A 554 -60.66 -35.77 13.82
C LYS A 554 -60.23 -34.89 15.03
N GLY A 555 -60.70 -35.07 16.21
CA GLY A 555 -60.53 -34.06 17.28
C GLY A 555 -59.37 -34.29 18.25
N GLU A 556 -58.95 -35.53 18.47
CA GLU A 556 -57.84 -35.89 19.38
C GLU A 556 -56.48 -36.02 18.68
N MET A 557 -56.49 -36.08 17.36
CA MET A 557 -55.34 -36.41 16.54
C MET A 557 -54.30 -35.28 16.48
N GLU A 558 -54.72 -34.03 16.50
CA GLU A 558 -53.82 -32.86 16.39
C GLU A 558 -52.88 -32.69 17.62
N LYS A 559 -53.37 -33.08 18.80
CA LYS A 559 -52.55 -33.06 20.03
C LYS A 559 -51.63 -34.29 20.15
N LEU A 560 -52.09 -35.45 19.70
CA LEU A 560 -51.30 -36.71 19.76
C LEU A 560 -50.16 -36.72 18.72
N MET A 561 -50.35 -36.13 17.55
CA MET A 561 -49.42 -36.26 16.43
C MET A 561 -48.14 -35.46 16.56
N ARG A 562 -48.11 -34.41 17.36
CA ARG A 562 -46.89 -33.62 17.61
C ARG A 562 -45.80 -34.41 18.39
N GLY A 563 -46.17 -35.50 19.09
CA GLY A 563 -45.28 -36.33 19.89
C GLY A 563 -45.07 -37.76 19.36
N VAL A 564 -45.70 -38.15 18.25
CA VAL A 564 -45.65 -39.53 17.74
C VAL A 564 -44.30 -39.84 17.10
N LYS A 565 -43.69 -40.94 17.54
CA LYS A 565 -42.51 -41.54 16.90
C LYS A 565 -42.95 -42.27 15.63
N VAL A 566 -42.51 -41.78 14.48
CA VAL A 566 -42.74 -42.48 13.21
C VAL A 566 -41.78 -43.66 13.08
N PRO A 567 -42.26 -44.92 12.94
CA PRO A 567 -41.37 -46.07 12.77
C PRO A 567 -40.42 -45.92 11.59
N VAL A 568 -39.14 -46.27 11.75
CA VAL A 568 -38.07 -46.10 10.73
C VAL A 568 -38.43 -46.75 9.39
N LEU A 569 -39.17 -47.86 9.41
CA LEU A 569 -39.64 -48.53 8.19
C LEU A 569 -40.57 -47.66 7.37
N LEU A 570 -41.46 -46.88 8.00
CA LEU A 570 -42.38 -45.96 7.29
C LEU A 570 -41.67 -44.69 6.79
N ARG A 571 -40.59 -44.28 7.43
CA ARG A 571 -39.78 -43.12 7.00
C ARG A 571 -39.09 -43.36 5.64
N ARG A 572 -38.82 -44.64 5.28
CA ARG A 572 -38.14 -45.01 4.03
C ARG A 572 -38.99 -44.75 2.77
N VAL A 573 -40.30 -44.56 2.90
CA VAL A 573 -41.19 -44.21 1.79
C VAL A 573 -40.96 -42.76 1.30
N VAL A 574 -40.45 -41.88 2.18
CA VAL A 574 -40.15 -40.50 1.82
C VAL A 574 -38.75 -40.44 1.21
N THR A 575 -38.67 -40.47 -0.13
CA THR A 575 -37.39 -40.38 -0.86
C THR A 575 -36.93 -38.94 -1.05
N ASP A 576 -35.61 -38.72 -1.25
CA ASP A 576 -35.08 -37.40 -1.57
C ASP A 576 -35.71 -36.79 -2.83
N GLY A 577 -35.99 -37.63 -3.83
CA GLY A 577 -36.69 -37.24 -5.04
C GLY A 577 -38.12 -36.74 -4.78
N ALA A 578 -38.83 -37.40 -3.85
CA ALA A 578 -40.18 -36.97 -3.47
C ALA A 578 -40.17 -35.63 -2.74
N VAL A 579 -39.19 -35.39 -1.83
CA VAL A 579 -39.03 -34.10 -1.16
C VAL A 579 -38.69 -33.00 -2.14
N LYS A 580 -37.69 -33.22 -3.01
CA LYS A 580 -37.33 -32.26 -4.07
C LYS A 580 -38.49 -31.91 -4.96
N ALA A 581 -39.19 -32.91 -5.48
CA ALA A 581 -40.37 -32.74 -6.36
C ALA A 581 -41.52 -31.99 -5.68
N GLY A 582 -41.72 -32.24 -4.37
CA GLY A 582 -42.72 -31.54 -3.59
C GLY A 582 -42.40 -30.07 -3.37
N VAL A 583 -41.18 -29.77 -2.94
CA VAL A 583 -40.70 -28.39 -2.76
C VAL A 583 -40.72 -27.64 -4.09
N ASN A 584 -40.25 -28.25 -5.20
CA ASN A 584 -40.25 -27.64 -6.53
C ASN A 584 -41.66 -27.35 -7.07
N ARG A 585 -42.67 -28.17 -6.74
CA ARG A 585 -44.06 -27.85 -7.12
C ARG A 585 -44.57 -26.53 -6.53
N GLN A 586 -44.01 -26.10 -5.43
CA GLN A 586 -44.37 -24.84 -4.74
C GLN A 586 -43.36 -23.73 -4.95
N GLU A 587 -42.37 -23.92 -5.82
CA GLU A 587 -41.25 -22.99 -6.04
C GLU A 587 -41.73 -21.55 -6.25
N GLU A 588 -42.65 -21.33 -7.19
CA GLU A 588 -43.15 -19.99 -7.50
C GLU A 588 -43.93 -19.34 -6.33
N ALA A 589 -44.61 -20.15 -5.52
CA ALA A 589 -45.33 -19.66 -4.35
C ALA A 589 -44.34 -19.27 -3.23
N ILE A 590 -43.33 -20.10 -3.01
CA ILE A 590 -42.28 -19.83 -2.02
C ILE A 590 -41.49 -18.60 -2.40
N LYS A 591 -41.03 -18.49 -3.66
CA LYS A 591 -40.29 -17.32 -4.15
C LYS A 591 -41.10 -16.04 -4.02
N ARG A 592 -42.39 -16.04 -4.42
CA ARG A 592 -43.28 -14.88 -4.25
C ARG A 592 -43.44 -14.49 -2.80
N SER A 593 -43.56 -15.45 -1.90
CA SER A 593 -43.66 -15.16 -0.48
C SER A 593 -42.35 -14.58 0.09
N ILE A 594 -41.20 -15.11 -0.37
CA ILE A 594 -39.87 -14.56 0.00
C ILE A 594 -39.77 -13.11 -0.51
N VAL A 595 -40.05 -12.85 -1.79
CA VAL A 595 -40.03 -11.49 -2.36
C VAL A 595 -40.97 -10.55 -1.62
N SER A 596 -42.18 -11.00 -1.28
CA SER A 596 -43.14 -10.21 -0.48
C SER A 596 -42.60 -9.87 0.91
N ALA A 597 -41.94 -10.84 1.56
CA ALA A 597 -41.31 -10.62 2.85
C ALA A 597 -40.10 -9.68 2.76
N LEU A 598 -39.29 -9.77 1.71
CA LEU A 598 -38.15 -8.87 1.48
C LEU A 598 -38.61 -7.44 1.17
N ALA A 599 -39.72 -7.29 0.45
CA ALA A 599 -40.28 -6.01 0.01
C ALA A 599 -41.13 -5.31 1.08
N ASP A 600 -41.47 -5.98 2.20
CA ASP A 600 -42.33 -5.43 3.23
C ASP A 600 -41.63 -4.27 3.97
N PRO A 601 -42.16 -3.03 3.87
CA PRO A 601 -41.55 -1.88 4.56
C PRO A 601 -41.56 -2.00 6.08
N GLY A 602 -42.52 -2.74 6.64
CA GLY A 602 -42.71 -2.89 8.08
C GLY A 602 -41.57 -3.65 8.77
N ASN A 603 -40.88 -4.53 8.07
CA ASN A 603 -39.75 -5.30 8.61
C ASN A 603 -38.38 -4.60 8.48
N GLY A 604 -38.29 -3.49 7.74
CA GLY A 604 -37.08 -2.70 7.53
C GLY A 604 -35.93 -3.43 6.81
N PHE A 605 -36.16 -4.59 6.21
CA PHE A 605 -35.14 -5.40 5.55
C PHE A 605 -34.50 -4.64 4.38
N SER A 606 -35.34 -4.07 3.50
CA SER A 606 -34.89 -3.31 2.33
C SER A 606 -33.94 -2.17 2.73
N ALA A 607 -34.30 -1.41 3.75
CA ALA A 607 -33.46 -0.32 4.26
C ALA A 607 -32.13 -0.82 4.87
N ARG A 608 -32.16 -1.91 5.64
CA ARG A 608 -30.94 -2.51 6.19
C ARG A 608 -30.05 -3.11 5.10
N LEU A 609 -30.62 -3.78 4.11
CA LEU A 609 -29.88 -4.33 2.99
C LEU A 609 -29.22 -3.20 2.18
N ALA A 610 -29.97 -2.18 1.83
CA ALA A 610 -29.46 -1.01 1.11
C ALA A 610 -28.34 -0.29 1.89
N ALA A 611 -28.52 -0.09 3.19
CA ALA A 611 -27.49 0.51 4.03
C ALA A 611 -26.21 -0.37 4.10
N SER A 612 -26.35 -1.69 4.21
CA SER A 612 -25.23 -2.63 4.22
C SER A 612 -24.47 -2.64 2.88
N ILE A 613 -25.20 -2.62 1.76
CA ILE A 613 -24.61 -2.56 0.42
C ILE A 613 -23.90 -1.21 0.21
N ALA A 614 -24.55 -0.10 0.55
CA ALA A 614 -23.95 1.23 0.41
C ALA A 614 -22.68 1.38 1.27
N ALA A 615 -22.69 0.89 2.51
CA ALA A 615 -21.52 0.90 3.37
C ALA A 615 -20.37 0.05 2.78
N THR A 616 -20.68 -1.10 2.21
CA THR A 616 -19.69 -1.99 1.58
C THR A 616 -19.10 -1.34 0.32
N LEU A 617 -19.94 -0.80 -0.57
CA LEU A 617 -19.51 -0.07 -1.76
C LEU A 617 -18.70 1.17 -1.39
N GLY A 618 -19.14 1.91 -0.39
CA GLY A 618 -18.41 3.07 0.13
C GLY A 618 -17.02 2.69 0.63
N THR A 619 -16.90 1.62 1.41
CA THR A 619 -15.60 1.10 1.88
C THR A 619 -14.70 0.69 0.71
N GLN A 620 -15.26 0.07 -0.33
CA GLN A 620 -14.50 -0.31 -1.53
C GLN A 620 -14.02 0.92 -2.30
N LEU A 621 -14.88 1.91 -2.50
CA LEU A 621 -14.51 3.18 -3.14
C LEU A 621 -13.39 3.89 -2.36
N GLU A 622 -13.48 3.95 -1.03
CA GLU A 622 -12.44 4.51 -0.18
C GLU A 622 -11.12 3.73 -0.29
N HIS A 623 -11.18 2.40 -0.31
CA HIS A 623 -10.00 1.56 -0.49
C HIS A 623 -9.35 1.76 -1.87
N MET A 624 -10.15 1.84 -2.94
CA MET A 624 -9.66 2.14 -4.28
C MET A 624 -9.03 3.54 -4.34
N ALA A 625 -9.63 4.53 -3.68
CA ALA A 625 -9.05 5.87 -3.59
C ALA A 625 -7.74 5.89 -2.79
N GLN A 626 -7.58 5.02 -1.79
CA GLN A 626 -6.30 4.86 -1.09
C GLN A 626 -5.21 4.28 -1.99
N SER A 627 -5.57 3.31 -2.84
CA SER A 627 -4.64 2.67 -3.76
C SER A 627 -4.34 3.49 -5.03
N ALA A 628 -5.08 4.57 -5.28
CA ALA A 628 -4.90 5.43 -6.45
C ALA A 628 -3.62 6.28 -6.43
N GLU A 629 -2.87 6.30 -5.33
CA GLU A 629 -1.68 7.15 -5.11
C GLU A 629 -0.68 7.10 -6.26
N MET A 630 -0.28 5.90 -6.67
CA MET A 630 0.72 5.71 -7.73
C MET A 630 0.17 5.94 -9.13
N SER A 631 -1.13 6.18 -9.25
CA SER A 631 -1.79 6.45 -10.54
C SER A 631 -2.00 7.93 -10.80
N ILE A 632 -1.90 8.79 -9.78
CA ILE A 632 -2.10 10.23 -9.90
C ILE A 632 -0.96 10.85 -10.71
N CYS A 633 -1.34 11.60 -11.73
CA CYS A 633 -0.38 12.42 -12.48
C CYS A 633 0.00 13.67 -11.65
N ALA A 634 1.28 13.88 -11.48
CA ALA A 634 1.79 15.05 -10.75
C ALA A 634 1.66 16.35 -11.56
#